data_8dc7162ff3046f0341daca4314cad406
#
_entry.id   8dc7162ff3046f0341daca4314cad406
#
_cell.length_a   1.000
_cell.length_b   1.000
_cell.length_c   1.000
_cell.angle_alpha   90.00
_cell.angle_beta   90.00
_cell.angle_gamma   90.00
#
_symmetry.space_group_name_H-M   'P 1'
#
loop_
_entity.id
_entity.type
_entity.pdbx_description
1 polymer ?
#
loop_
_entity_poly.entity_id
_entity_poly.type
_entity_poly.pdbx_seq_one_letter_code
_entity_poly.pdbx_strand_id
1 'polypeptide(L)'
;MNKKKCMILALAVLPMLNSCSDWLDPKPLSFYSPENTYVDAAGLYAALTACERNMRHEFFGDGAPILTEMYLTDIAVHGKTDESGSLVDLDNEMLPSRTKNDMKGKNKWYWEEGFKGIKYANIAISRLDGAEYKDEAERNAVLGAAYFQRAYRYYKLTHQFGDVPYLDKEITEPKLDFYSYDRWSILEQCKKDLEFAYQWVPEVQPRGRANKDACGVLLMKICMAVGDFDRAIAVGKEVVGRHPLMTGRFTGNQTKPNTNLMHDLHSVEAKIDMSNTEGIMYVVAHPTTTPLDKDNRIYTMRNALPYWAKGGAIKTPDGKTGTAIAPDEADKNTEIDNDTKYGRGIGTCRPTNYYQYEIWGEKEKNDLRGPFNHDSWRRMEDLRYNDPGLKKTNNPYYGQNLIRPVDLSVADSIRCWYMWPHYKVFVPDPTKTQDLQGGETPWYVYRSAEVYLMMAECYYWKGDATNEAAMLNVVRARAGAEPLSGNIGIAEVLAERARELYYEENRHVELVRISYLYAKTGKPCEALGLSLIHISEPTRH
;
A
#
# COMPACT_ATOMS: atom_id res chain seq x y z
N MET A 1 5.61 55.57 -62.09
CA MET A 1 5.27 55.48 -60.65
C MET A 1 6.45 55.94 -59.84
N ASN A 2 6.33 57.01 -59.07
CA ASN A 2 7.47 57.74 -58.49
C ASN A 2 8.08 56.91 -57.36
N LYS A 3 9.41 56.68 -57.39
CA LYS A 3 10.19 55.96 -56.37
C LYS A 3 9.95 56.46 -54.93
N LYS A 4 9.60 57.74 -54.74
CA LYS A 4 9.22 58.34 -53.45
C LYS A 4 7.87 57.84 -52.92
N LYS A 5 6.88 57.46 -53.76
CA LYS A 5 5.60 56.89 -53.33
C LYS A 5 5.73 55.43 -52.90
N CYS A 6 6.64 54.62 -53.51
CA CYS A 6 6.94 53.29 -53.07
C CYS A 6 7.68 53.25 -51.74
N MET A 7 8.56 54.25 -51.47
CA MET A 7 9.33 54.32 -50.22
C MET A 7 8.42 54.72 -49.02
N ILE A 8 7.43 55.58 -49.23
CA ILE A 8 6.47 55.94 -48.19
C ILE A 8 5.50 54.79 -47.88
N LEU A 9 5.09 54.00 -48.91
CA LEU A 9 4.29 52.81 -48.72
C LEU A 9 5.03 51.70 -48.00
N ALA A 10 6.34 51.54 -48.24
CA ALA A 10 7.21 50.58 -47.55
C ALA A 10 7.44 50.97 -46.06
N LEU A 11 7.57 52.26 -45.77
CA LEU A 11 7.70 52.75 -44.37
C LEU A 11 6.41 52.67 -43.56
N ALA A 12 5.24 52.72 -44.20
CA ALA A 12 3.93 52.61 -43.53
C ALA A 12 3.50 51.16 -43.24
N VAL A 13 4.11 50.17 -43.89
CA VAL A 13 3.85 48.73 -43.67
C VAL A 13 4.74 48.11 -42.56
N LEU A 14 5.92 48.70 -42.29
CA LEU A 14 6.82 48.22 -41.24
C LEU A 14 6.25 48.24 -39.79
N PRO A 15 5.45 49.26 -39.37
CA PRO A 15 4.85 49.19 -38.02
C PRO A 15 3.66 48.25 -37.88
N MET A 16 3.07 47.75 -38.99
CA MET A 16 1.95 46.79 -38.95
C MET A 16 2.43 45.34 -38.75
N LEU A 17 3.72 45.02 -38.90
CA LEU A 17 4.24 43.66 -38.71
C LEU A 17 4.63 43.35 -37.27
N ASN A 18 4.67 44.33 -36.39
CA ASN A 18 4.98 44.12 -34.97
C ASN A 18 3.75 44.20 -34.05
N SER A 19 2.53 44.29 -34.61
CA SER A 19 1.32 44.56 -33.82
C SER A 19 0.43 43.33 -33.55
N CYS A 20 0.84 42.13 -33.91
CA CYS A 20 -0.07 40.97 -33.84
C CYS A 20 0.42 39.79 -33.00
N SER A 21 1.56 39.88 -32.29
CA SER A 21 1.99 38.76 -31.47
C SER A 21 1.10 38.56 -30.24
N ASP A 22 0.73 39.63 -29.56
CA ASP A 22 -0.07 39.57 -28.32
C ASP A 22 -1.56 39.28 -28.57
N TRP A 23 -2.08 39.53 -29.77
CA TRP A 23 -3.50 39.31 -30.12
C TRP A 23 -3.76 37.87 -30.61
N LEU A 24 -2.73 37.18 -31.05
CA LEU A 24 -2.79 35.79 -31.50
C LEU A 24 -2.41 34.79 -30.40
N ASP A 25 -1.97 35.29 -29.26
CA ASP A 25 -1.72 34.49 -28.05
C ASP A 25 -2.81 34.79 -27.00
N PRO A 26 -4.01 34.21 -27.14
CA PRO A 26 -5.09 34.41 -26.19
C PRO A 26 -4.63 33.82 -24.86
N LYS A 27 -4.30 34.67 -23.90
CA LYS A 27 -4.15 34.20 -22.51
C LYS A 27 -5.52 33.72 -22.07
N PRO A 28 -5.74 32.41 -21.94
CA PRO A 28 -7.04 31.90 -21.57
C PRO A 28 -7.30 32.24 -20.11
N LEU A 29 -8.09 33.28 -19.87
CA LEU A 29 -8.53 33.70 -18.54
C LEU A 29 -9.53 32.71 -17.90
N SER A 30 -10.02 31.75 -18.67
CA SER A 30 -11.05 30.77 -18.27
C SER A 30 -10.60 29.31 -18.26
N PHE A 31 -9.36 29.02 -18.67
CA PHE A 31 -8.80 27.66 -18.63
C PHE A 31 -7.58 27.62 -17.70
N TYR A 32 -7.46 26.53 -16.93
CA TYR A 32 -6.23 26.22 -16.20
C TYR A 32 -5.12 25.91 -17.21
N SER A 33 -4.26 26.87 -17.49
CA SER A 33 -3.01 26.62 -18.20
C SER A 33 -1.86 26.50 -17.20
N PRO A 34 -0.76 25.84 -17.55
CA PRO A 34 0.41 25.78 -16.67
C PRO A 34 0.92 27.16 -16.23
N GLU A 35 0.83 28.15 -17.13
CA GLU A 35 1.33 29.51 -16.94
C GLU A 35 0.50 30.33 -15.93
N ASN A 36 -0.76 30.02 -15.74
CA ASN A 36 -1.64 30.71 -14.79
C ASN A 36 -2.03 29.84 -13.58
N THR A 37 -1.65 28.55 -13.58
CA THR A 37 -1.92 27.64 -12.47
C THR A 37 -0.74 27.52 -11.53
N TYR A 38 0.50 27.44 -12.04
CA TYR A 38 1.70 27.19 -11.26
C TYR A 38 2.46 28.46 -10.93
N VAL A 39 1.76 29.49 -10.51
CA VAL A 39 2.32 30.83 -10.23
C VAL A 39 2.65 31.06 -8.76
N ASP A 40 2.22 30.18 -7.88
CA ASP A 40 2.44 30.25 -6.44
C ASP A 40 2.52 28.86 -5.79
N ALA A 41 2.79 28.84 -4.48
CA ALA A 41 2.87 27.60 -3.71
C ALA A 41 1.58 26.76 -3.82
N ALA A 42 0.42 27.40 -3.80
CA ALA A 42 -0.87 26.71 -3.86
C ALA A 42 -1.07 26.00 -5.21
N GLY A 43 -0.71 26.64 -6.31
CA GLY A 43 -0.74 26.06 -7.65
C GLY A 43 0.20 24.85 -7.78
N LEU A 44 1.41 24.92 -7.21
CA LEU A 44 2.35 23.80 -7.21
C LEU A 44 1.87 22.65 -6.33
N TYR A 45 1.25 22.92 -5.17
CA TYR A 45 0.59 21.89 -4.39
C TYR A 45 -0.60 21.25 -5.10
N ALA A 46 -1.27 21.96 -6.00
CA ALA A 46 -2.31 21.35 -6.84
C ALA A 46 -1.74 20.27 -7.77
N ALA A 47 -0.55 20.48 -8.36
CA ALA A 47 0.17 19.43 -9.11
C ALA A 47 0.53 18.24 -8.22
N LEU A 48 0.98 18.49 -6.98
CA LEU A 48 1.31 17.43 -6.03
C LEU A 48 0.07 16.67 -5.53
N THR A 49 -1.10 17.31 -5.47
CA THR A 49 -2.37 16.64 -5.20
C THR A 49 -2.70 15.58 -6.26
N ALA A 50 -2.27 15.77 -7.51
CA ALA A 50 -2.37 14.73 -8.53
C ALA A 50 -1.49 13.51 -8.20
N CYS A 51 -0.34 13.70 -7.55
CA CYS A 51 0.48 12.60 -7.02
C CYS A 51 -0.22 11.86 -5.88
N GLU A 52 -0.84 12.58 -4.95
CA GLU A 52 -1.57 12.01 -3.80
C GLU A 52 -2.77 11.19 -4.29
N ARG A 53 -3.51 11.71 -5.26
CA ARG A 53 -4.60 10.99 -5.91
C ARG A 53 -4.12 9.72 -6.61
N ASN A 54 -3.02 9.79 -7.34
CA ASN A 54 -2.38 8.64 -7.97
C ASN A 54 -1.98 7.57 -6.94
N MET A 55 -1.43 7.98 -5.79
CA MET A 55 -1.09 7.08 -4.69
C MET A 55 -2.33 6.36 -4.13
N ARG A 56 -3.48 7.03 -4.03
CA ARG A 56 -4.73 6.40 -3.56
C ARG A 56 -5.11 5.19 -4.41
N HIS A 57 -4.94 5.27 -5.72
CA HIS A 57 -5.29 4.19 -6.64
C HIS A 57 -4.47 2.91 -6.44
N GLU A 58 -3.39 2.95 -5.68
CA GLU A 58 -2.67 1.74 -5.26
C GLU A 58 -3.47 0.91 -4.26
N PHE A 59 -4.27 1.56 -3.41
CA PHE A 59 -4.95 0.96 -2.26
C PHE A 59 -6.46 0.80 -2.47
N PHE A 60 -7.09 1.73 -3.21
CA PHE A 60 -8.54 1.79 -3.38
C PHE A 60 -8.98 1.08 -4.67
N GLY A 61 -10.21 0.57 -4.64
CA GLY A 61 -10.83 -0.11 -5.76
C GLY A 61 -10.69 -1.62 -5.76
N ASP A 62 -11.48 -2.27 -6.61
CA ASP A 62 -11.45 -3.72 -6.75
C ASP A 62 -10.18 -4.16 -7.51
N GLY A 63 -9.49 -5.14 -6.96
CA GLY A 63 -8.23 -5.60 -7.53
C GLY A 63 -7.10 -4.58 -7.46
N ALA A 64 -7.07 -3.73 -6.41
CA ALA A 64 -6.05 -2.72 -6.21
C ALA A 64 -4.63 -3.27 -6.38
N PRO A 65 -3.70 -2.50 -6.98
CA PRO A 65 -2.33 -2.95 -7.26
C PRO A 65 -1.55 -3.44 -6.04
N ILE A 66 -1.86 -2.92 -4.83
CA ILE A 66 -1.26 -3.38 -3.57
C ILE A 66 -1.37 -4.89 -3.36
N LEU A 67 -2.33 -5.56 -3.98
CA LEU A 67 -2.46 -7.02 -3.89
C LEU A 67 -1.24 -7.76 -4.48
N THR A 68 -0.50 -7.15 -5.42
CA THR A 68 0.74 -7.74 -5.94
C THR A 68 1.82 -7.84 -4.90
N GLU A 69 1.84 -6.87 -3.96
CA GLU A 69 2.75 -6.86 -2.82
C GLU A 69 2.47 -8.01 -1.82
N MET A 70 1.32 -8.67 -1.98
CA MET A 70 0.94 -9.85 -1.20
C MET A 70 1.20 -11.14 -1.96
N TYR A 71 0.71 -11.27 -3.22
CA TYR A 71 0.75 -12.53 -3.97
C TYR A 71 2.13 -13.04 -4.32
N LEU A 72 3.11 -12.16 -4.47
CA LEU A 72 4.48 -12.51 -4.86
C LEU A 72 5.39 -12.66 -3.63
N THR A 73 4.84 -13.09 -2.50
CA THR A 73 5.56 -13.10 -1.23
C THR A 73 5.37 -14.39 -0.44
N ASP A 74 6.06 -14.47 0.69
CA ASP A 74 5.98 -15.55 1.64
C ASP A 74 4.67 -15.62 2.43
N ILE A 75 3.89 -14.52 2.48
CA ILE A 75 2.73 -14.39 3.38
C ILE A 75 1.37 -14.62 2.73
N ALA A 76 1.26 -14.50 1.41
CA ALA A 76 0.01 -14.75 0.72
C ALA A 76 0.20 -15.32 -0.69
N VAL A 77 -0.83 -16.01 -1.18
CA VAL A 77 -0.91 -16.55 -2.53
C VAL A 77 -2.24 -16.21 -3.19
N HIS A 78 -2.27 -16.29 -4.51
CA HIS A 78 -3.49 -16.10 -5.26
C HIS A 78 -4.44 -17.31 -5.05
N GLY A 79 -5.63 -17.05 -4.53
CA GLY A 79 -6.58 -18.10 -4.16
C GLY A 79 -7.48 -18.60 -5.29
N LYS A 80 -7.57 -17.89 -6.41
CA LYS A 80 -8.42 -18.24 -7.55
C LYS A 80 -7.73 -19.22 -8.49
N THR A 81 -7.41 -20.39 -8.00
CA THR A 81 -6.73 -21.46 -8.77
C THR A 81 -7.67 -22.24 -9.69
N ASP A 82 -8.96 -22.01 -9.58
CA ASP A 82 -10.03 -22.59 -10.39
C ASP A 82 -10.41 -21.75 -11.61
N GLU A 83 -9.85 -20.55 -11.74
CA GLU A 83 -10.09 -19.64 -12.86
C GLU A 83 -8.93 -19.68 -13.85
N SER A 84 -9.24 -19.65 -15.16
CA SER A 84 -8.23 -19.52 -16.20
C SER A 84 -7.53 -18.15 -16.11
N GLY A 85 -6.22 -18.13 -16.30
CA GLY A 85 -5.41 -16.90 -16.23
C GLY A 85 -5.07 -16.49 -14.80
N SER A 86 -5.32 -17.35 -13.80
CA SER A 86 -4.83 -17.18 -12.44
C SER A 86 -3.32 -17.43 -12.37
N LEU A 87 -2.70 -16.98 -11.29
CA LEU A 87 -1.26 -17.10 -11.03
C LEU A 87 -0.84 -18.55 -10.67
N VAL A 88 -1.29 -19.52 -11.45
CA VAL A 88 -0.96 -20.94 -11.26
C VAL A 88 0.36 -21.29 -11.95
N ASP A 89 0.72 -20.54 -12.99
CA ASP A 89 1.93 -20.72 -13.79
C ASP A 89 2.61 -19.36 -13.99
N LEU A 90 3.36 -18.93 -12.98
CA LEU A 90 4.04 -17.63 -12.97
C LEU A 90 5.07 -17.50 -14.08
N ASP A 91 5.80 -18.57 -14.41
CA ASP A 91 6.84 -18.55 -15.45
C ASP A 91 6.26 -18.18 -16.80
N ASN A 92 5.07 -18.70 -17.12
CA ASN A 92 4.38 -18.40 -18.36
C ASN A 92 3.58 -17.09 -18.28
N GLU A 93 2.92 -16.84 -17.16
CA GLU A 93 2.02 -15.70 -16.99
C GLU A 93 2.75 -14.36 -16.83
N MET A 94 3.98 -14.37 -16.31
CA MET A 94 4.81 -13.16 -16.15
C MET A 94 5.65 -12.81 -17.39
N LEU A 95 5.60 -13.61 -18.46
CA LEU A 95 6.31 -13.29 -19.72
C LEU A 95 5.85 -11.95 -20.30
N PRO A 96 6.77 -11.12 -20.81
CA PRO A 96 6.42 -9.84 -21.44
C PRO A 96 5.45 -9.98 -22.63
N SER A 97 5.46 -11.12 -23.33
CA SER A 97 4.57 -11.42 -24.46
C SER A 97 3.12 -11.69 -24.06
N ARG A 98 2.83 -12.00 -22.79
CA ARG A 98 1.47 -12.26 -22.30
C ARG A 98 0.76 -10.96 -21.99
N THR A 99 -0.38 -10.69 -22.65
CA THR A 99 -1.07 -9.40 -22.58
C THR A 99 -2.30 -9.37 -21.66
N LYS A 100 -2.81 -10.51 -21.24
CA LYS A 100 -4.13 -10.63 -20.58
C LYS A 100 -4.08 -11.26 -19.18
N ASN A 101 -3.07 -10.96 -18.41
CA ASN A 101 -3.01 -11.55 -17.08
C ASN A 101 -3.17 -10.44 -16.03
N ASP A 102 -3.92 -10.72 -14.98
CA ASP A 102 -4.23 -9.77 -13.92
C ASP A 102 -2.97 -9.23 -13.20
N MET A 103 -1.97 -10.09 -12.99
CA MET A 103 -0.72 -9.67 -12.35
C MET A 103 0.11 -8.76 -13.25
N LYS A 104 0.20 -9.08 -14.53
CA LYS A 104 0.88 -8.23 -15.50
C LYS A 104 0.22 -6.84 -15.56
N GLY A 105 -1.11 -6.80 -15.52
CA GLY A 105 -1.86 -5.55 -15.45
C GLY A 105 -1.56 -4.74 -14.20
N LYS A 106 -1.44 -5.39 -13.03
CA LYS A 106 -1.11 -4.73 -11.76
C LYS A 106 0.35 -4.28 -11.70
N ASN A 107 1.30 -5.10 -12.16
CA ASN A 107 2.71 -4.70 -12.25
C ASN A 107 2.89 -3.57 -13.26
N LYS A 108 2.20 -3.63 -14.41
CA LYS A 108 2.16 -2.56 -15.40
C LYS A 108 1.67 -1.24 -14.80
N TRP A 109 0.70 -1.29 -13.86
CA TRP A 109 0.23 -0.12 -13.15
C TRP A 109 1.35 0.61 -12.41
N TYR A 110 2.24 -0.12 -11.72
CA TYR A 110 3.38 0.50 -11.03
C TYR A 110 4.33 1.22 -11.98
N TRP A 111 4.53 0.68 -13.18
CA TRP A 111 5.31 1.35 -14.22
C TRP A 111 4.59 2.61 -14.74
N GLU A 112 3.39 2.46 -15.22
CA GLU A 112 2.64 3.55 -15.87
C GLU A 112 2.30 4.68 -14.88
N GLU A 113 1.73 4.34 -13.75
CA GLU A 113 1.32 5.32 -12.75
C GLU A 113 2.51 5.80 -11.91
N GLY A 114 3.57 5.01 -11.80
CA GLY A 114 4.86 5.43 -11.23
C GLY A 114 5.45 6.60 -12.02
N PHE A 115 5.62 6.44 -13.33
CA PHE A 115 6.13 7.52 -14.19
C PHE A 115 5.17 8.70 -14.31
N LYS A 116 3.87 8.45 -14.26
CA LYS A 116 2.87 9.53 -14.22
C LYS A 116 2.97 10.36 -12.92
N GLY A 117 3.16 9.70 -11.78
CA GLY A 117 3.42 10.40 -10.51
C GLY A 117 4.74 11.19 -10.54
N ILE A 118 5.79 10.63 -11.13
CA ILE A 118 7.07 11.33 -11.35
C ILE A 118 6.87 12.55 -12.24
N LYS A 119 6.08 12.45 -13.30
CA LYS A 119 5.73 13.60 -14.16
C LYS A 119 5.12 14.73 -13.33
N TYR A 120 4.15 14.46 -12.48
CA TYR A 120 3.51 15.50 -11.67
C TYR A 120 4.49 16.12 -10.64
N ALA A 121 5.32 15.32 -10.02
CA ALA A 121 6.35 15.82 -9.11
C ALA A 121 7.36 16.71 -9.86
N ASN A 122 7.79 16.31 -11.05
CA ASN A 122 8.73 17.07 -11.86
C ASN A 122 8.16 18.38 -12.41
N ILE A 123 6.83 18.48 -12.63
CA ILE A 123 6.17 19.76 -12.93
C ILE A 123 6.42 20.75 -11.78
N ALA A 124 6.16 20.34 -10.53
CA ALA A 124 6.40 21.21 -9.38
C ALA A 124 7.88 21.58 -9.23
N ILE A 125 8.82 20.64 -9.43
CA ILE A 125 10.26 20.88 -9.36
C ILE A 125 10.71 21.87 -10.43
N SER A 126 10.32 21.68 -11.68
CA SER A 126 10.79 22.49 -12.81
C SER A 126 10.22 23.91 -12.83
N ARG A 127 9.05 24.10 -12.21
CA ARG A 127 8.38 25.41 -12.18
C ARG A 127 8.58 26.16 -10.87
N LEU A 128 9.38 25.61 -9.97
CA LEU A 128 9.62 26.15 -8.63
C LEU A 128 10.11 27.61 -8.64
N ASP A 129 11.08 27.91 -9.51
CA ASP A 129 11.72 29.24 -9.54
C ASP A 129 10.84 30.33 -10.22
N GLY A 130 9.79 29.93 -10.91
CA GLY A 130 8.83 30.84 -11.54
C GLY A 130 7.60 31.16 -10.68
N ALA A 131 7.49 30.61 -9.49
CA ALA A 131 6.35 30.79 -8.60
C ALA A 131 6.66 31.75 -7.44
N GLU A 132 5.63 32.39 -6.93
CA GLU A 132 5.71 33.28 -5.76
C GLU A 132 5.54 32.48 -4.45
N TYR A 133 6.29 32.88 -3.43
CA TYR A 133 6.27 32.27 -2.11
C TYR A 133 6.26 33.34 -1.03
N LYS A 134 5.68 33.02 0.08
CA LYS A 134 5.68 33.85 1.27
C LYS A 134 7.11 34.05 1.82
N ASP A 135 7.89 32.97 1.83
CA ASP A 135 9.25 32.92 2.31
C ASP A 135 10.00 31.69 1.73
N GLU A 136 11.31 31.61 2.03
CA GLU A 136 12.14 30.49 1.61
C GLU A 136 11.67 29.14 2.21
N ALA A 137 11.12 29.13 3.41
CA ALA A 137 10.64 27.91 4.05
C ALA A 137 9.45 27.31 3.29
N GLU A 138 8.51 28.14 2.82
CA GLU A 138 7.40 27.69 1.99
C GLU A 138 7.87 27.15 0.64
N ARG A 139 8.83 27.86 -0.03
CA ARG A 139 9.44 27.36 -1.27
C ARG A 139 10.09 25.99 -1.07
N ASN A 140 10.89 25.83 -0.02
CA ASN A 140 11.59 24.59 0.28
C ASN A 140 10.64 23.48 0.73
N ALA A 141 9.54 23.81 1.39
CA ALA A 141 8.48 22.83 1.73
C ALA A 141 7.81 22.25 0.48
N VAL A 142 7.50 23.09 -0.52
CA VAL A 142 6.95 22.64 -1.81
C VAL A 142 7.96 21.73 -2.53
N LEU A 143 9.23 22.14 -2.61
CA LEU A 143 10.28 21.34 -3.23
C LEU A 143 10.46 19.99 -2.51
N GLY A 144 10.51 20.00 -1.18
CA GLY A 144 10.62 18.78 -0.38
C GLY A 144 9.43 17.84 -0.58
N ALA A 145 8.21 18.37 -0.66
CA ALA A 145 7.02 17.58 -0.95
C ALA A 145 7.09 16.95 -2.36
N ALA A 146 7.60 17.67 -3.36
CA ALA A 146 7.80 17.14 -4.70
C ALA A 146 8.88 16.05 -4.73
N TYR A 147 9.98 16.24 -4.00
CA TYR A 147 11.03 15.24 -3.85
C TYR A 147 10.51 13.96 -3.18
N PHE A 148 9.70 14.08 -2.13
CA PHE A 148 9.03 12.92 -1.52
C PHE A 148 8.21 12.15 -2.55
N GLN A 149 7.37 12.84 -3.32
CA GLN A 149 6.50 12.22 -4.31
C GLN A 149 7.30 11.51 -5.41
N ARG A 150 8.42 12.08 -5.85
CA ARG A 150 9.34 11.46 -6.82
C ARG A 150 10.05 10.24 -6.23
N ALA A 151 10.63 10.36 -5.05
CA ALA A 151 11.36 9.31 -4.38
C ALA A 151 10.46 8.11 -4.03
N TYR A 152 9.21 8.34 -3.63
CA TYR A 152 8.23 7.29 -3.35
C TYR A 152 8.01 6.37 -4.56
N ARG A 153 7.95 6.93 -5.78
CA ARG A 153 7.79 6.14 -7.00
C ARG A 153 9.08 5.43 -7.39
N TYR A 154 10.21 6.12 -7.32
CA TYR A 154 11.49 5.50 -7.65
C TYR A 154 11.86 4.38 -6.69
N TYR A 155 11.52 4.48 -5.41
CA TYR A 155 11.72 3.39 -4.47
C TYR A 155 11.02 2.10 -4.94
N LYS A 156 9.78 2.19 -5.40
CA LYS A 156 9.03 1.04 -5.92
C LYS A 156 9.53 0.58 -7.29
N LEU A 157 9.74 1.51 -8.21
CA LEU A 157 10.22 1.20 -9.57
C LEU A 157 11.56 0.47 -9.55
N THR A 158 12.52 0.93 -8.76
CA THR A 158 13.85 0.32 -8.68
C THR A 158 13.83 -1.06 -8.02
N HIS A 159 12.87 -1.34 -7.14
CA HIS A 159 12.76 -2.66 -6.51
C HIS A 159 11.92 -3.64 -7.32
N GLN A 160 10.96 -3.16 -8.12
CA GLN A 160 10.14 -4.03 -8.96
C GLN A 160 10.73 -4.29 -10.35
N PHE A 161 11.49 -3.32 -10.90
CA PHE A 161 11.98 -3.38 -12.29
C PHE A 161 13.50 -3.25 -12.43
N GLY A 162 14.22 -3.01 -11.34
CA GLY A 162 15.69 -2.84 -11.38
C GLY A 162 16.11 -1.48 -11.94
N ASP A 163 16.96 -1.49 -12.96
CA ASP A 163 17.41 -0.29 -13.66
C ASP A 163 16.28 0.32 -14.49
N VAL A 164 15.98 1.58 -14.25
CA VAL A 164 14.86 2.29 -14.90
C VAL A 164 15.29 3.67 -15.40
N PRO A 165 14.55 4.31 -16.33
CA PRO A 165 14.81 5.69 -16.71
C PRO A 165 14.67 6.64 -15.51
N TYR A 166 15.65 7.54 -15.32
CA TYR A 166 15.58 8.58 -14.32
C TYR A 166 15.20 9.92 -14.97
N LEU A 167 14.09 10.50 -14.50
CA LEU A 167 13.55 11.76 -14.99
C LEU A 167 13.67 12.79 -13.86
N ASP A 168 14.49 13.80 -14.05
CA ASP A 168 14.80 14.82 -13.05
C ASP A 168 13.97 16.11 -13.19
N LYS A 169 13.32 16.30 -14.37
CA LYS A 169 12.57 17.51 -14.73
C LYS A 169 11.33 17.21 -15.57
N GLU A 170 10.50 18.23 -15.75
CA GLU A 170 9.35 18.21 -16.65
C GLU A 170 9.79 17.93 -18.10
N ILE A 171 9.07 17.03 -18.77
CA ILE A 171 9.26 16.76 -20.20
C ILE A 171 8.21 17.58 -20.94
N THR A 172 8.65 18.60 -21.66
CA THR A 172 7.79 19.54 -22.38
C THR A 172 7.61 19.19 -23.86
N GLU A 173 8.49 18.35 -24.40
CA GLU A 173 8.46 17.93 -25.81
C GLU A 173 8.45 16.39 -25.91
N PRO A 174 7.90 15.82 -26.98
CA PRO A 174 7.95 14.39 -27.23
C PRO A 174 9.38 13.86 -27.25
N LYS A 175 9.66 12.83 -26.44
CA LYS A 175 10.97 12.21 -26.31
C LYS A 175 10.83 10.69 -26.41
N LEU A 176 11.69 10.01 -27.17
CA LEU A 176 11.70 8.56 -27.34
C LEU A 176 13.04 7.91 -26.95
N ASP A 177 14.06 8.70 -26.67
CA ASP A 177 15.42 8.29 -26.35
C ASP A 177 15.65 8.23 -24.83
N PHE A 178 14.88 7.38 -24.15
CA PHE A 178 15.09 7.14 -22.73
C PHE A 178 16.11 6.03 -22.50
N TYR A 179 16.99 6.23 -21.51
CA TYR A 179 17.98 5.26 -21.05
C TYR A 179 17.69 4.90 -19.60
N SER A 180 17.89 3.63 -19.24
CA SER A 180 17.88 3.21 -17.85
C SER A 180 19.15 3.65 -17.15
N TYR A 181 18.97 4.10 -15.93
CA TYR A 181 20.05 4.39 -14.99
C TYR A 181 20.19 3.23 -14.01
N ASP A 182 21.39 3.00 -13.54
CA ASP A 182 21.66 2.07 -12.47
C ASP A 182 20.82 2.39 -11.24
N ARG A 183 20.16 1.36 -10.70
CA ARG A 183 19.27 1.49 -9.56
C ARG A 183 19.90 2.15 -8.34
N TRP A 184 21.19 1.88 -8.10
CA TRP A 184 21.91 2.43 -6.93
C TRP A 184 22.09 3.94 -7.06
N SER A 185 22.42 4.40 -8.25
CA SER A 185 22.54 5.83 -8.55
C SER A 185 21.19 6.56 -8.36
N ILE A 186 20.09 5.93 -8.75
CA ILE A 186 18.74 6.47 -8.53
C ILE A 186 18.43 6.55 -7.03
N LEU A 187 18.71 5.49 -6.27
CA LEU A 187 18.47 5.46 -4.83
C LEU A 187 19.32 6.48 -4.07
N GLU A 188 20.59 6.67 -4.46
CA GLU A 188 21.46 7.70 -3.87
C GLU A 188 20.94 9.11 -4.17
N GLN A 189 20.39 9.35 -5.36
CA GLN A 189 19.75 10.64 -5.65
C GLN A 189 18.45 10.81 -4.83
N CYS A 190 17.63 9.78 -4.72
CA CYS A 190 16.44 9.82 -3.87
C CYS A 190 16.79 10.07 -2.39
N LYS A 191 17.91 9.53 -1.91
CA LYS A 191 18.41 9.81 -0.55
C LYS A 191 18.67 11.30 -0.36
N LYS A 192 19.39 11.95 -1.30
CA LYS A 192 19.66 13.40 -1.25
C LYS A 192 18.37 14.22 -1.27
N ASP A 193 17.45 13.86 -2.16
CA ASP A 193 16.14 14.51 -2.28
C ASP A 193 15.35 14.40 -0.96
N LEU A 194 15.40 13.24 -0.29
CA LEU A 194 14.68 13.00 0.96
C LEU A 194 15.36 13.59 2.19
N GLU A 195 16.68 13.74 2.21
CA GLU A 195 17.36 14.54 3.26
C GLU A 195 16.85 15.98 3.24
N PHE A 196 16.75 16.57 2.05
CA PHE A 196 16.16 17.89 1.88
C PHE A 196 14.68 17.91 2.30
N ALA A 197 13.88 16.92 1.86
CA ALA A 197 12.47 16.84 2.21
C ALA A 197 12.27 16.69 3.73
N TYR A 198 13.05 15.86 4.39
CA TYR A 198 13.00 15.67 5.84
C TYR A 198 13.36 16.92 6.64
N GLN A 199 14.21 17.78 6.08
CA GLN A 199 14.56 19.06 6.69
C GLN A 199 13.42 20.08 6.56
N TRP A 200 12.77 20.19 5.40
CA TRP A 200 11.95 21.33 5.04
C TRP A 200 10.43 21.05 5.02
N VAL A 201 10.00 19.81 4.84
CA VAL A 201 8.56 19.50 4.88
C VAL A 201 8.04 19.69 6.31
N PRO A 202 6.91 20.41 6.51
CA PRO A 202 6.36 20.64 7.84
C PRO A 202 5.97 19.34 8.58
N GLU A 203 6.08 19.35 9.90
CA GLU A 203 5.64 18.23 10.76
C GLU A 203 4.14 18.01 10.68
N VAL A 204 3.36 19.07 10.56
CA VAL A 204 1.91 19.01 10.45
C VAL A 204 1.47 19.32 9.03
N GLN A 205 0.77 18.40 8.42
CA GLN A 205 0.20 18.52 7.07
C GLN A 205 -1.26 18.03 7.07
N PRO A 206 -2.08 18.46 6.12
CA PRO A 206 -3.40 17.85 5.88
C PRO A 206 -3.26 16.35 5.69
N ARG A 207 -4.20 15.57 6.23
CA ARG A 207 -4.22 14.11 6.06
C ARG A 207 -4.25 13.74 4.57
N GLY A 208 -3.49 12.74 4.20
CA GLY A 208 -3.29 12.32 2.80
C GLY A 208 -2.07 12.97 2.14
N ARG A 209 -1.54 14.05 2.71
CA ARG A 209 -0.30 14.70 2.28
C ARG A 209 0.87 14.22 3.15
N ALA A 210 2.03 14.03 2.53
CA ALA A 210 3.23 13.67 3.27
C ALA A 210 3.66 14.80 4.22
N ASN A 211 3.89 14.46 5.47
CA ASN A 211 4.49 15.31 6.49
C ASN A 211 5.99 15.00 6.62
N LYS A 212 6.69 15.72 7.48
CA LYS A 212 8.12 15.51 7.77
C LYS A 212 8.41 14.05 8.13
N ASP A 213 7.61 13.44 8.98
CA ASP A 213 7.86 12.08 9.45
C ASP A 213 7.58 11.02 8.36
N ALA A 214 6.66 11.27 7.45
CA ALA A 214 6.50 10.45 6.25
C ALA A 214 7.75 10.53 5.34
N CYS A 215 8.34 11.72 5.20
CA CYS A 215 9.62 11.88 4.51
C CYS A 215 10.73 11.11 5.24
N GLY A 216 10.75 11.16 6.58
CA GLY A 216 11.68 10.38 7.41
C GLY A 216 11.57 8.88 7.22
N VAL A 217 10.35 8.33 7.21
CA VAL A 217 10.13 6.90 6.98
C VAL A 217 10.62 6.47 5.59
N LEU A 218 10.32 7.25 4.55
CA LEU A 218 10.82 6.93 3.21
C LEU A 218 12.33 7.09 3.10
N LEU A 219 12.92 8.09 3.78
CA LEU A 219 14.37 8.27 3.88
C LEU A 219 15.01 7.04 4.55
N MET A 220 14.43 6.51 5.64
CA MET A 220 14.89 5.28 6.27
C MET A 220 14.91 4.12 5.28
N LYS A 221 13.83 3.91 4.52
CA LYS A 221 13.73 2.84 3.51
C LYS A 221 14.83 2.97 2.44
N ILE A 222 15.09 4.18 1.97
CA ILE A 222 16.16 4.43 1.00
C ILE A 222 17.54 4.22 1.63
N CYS A 223 17.79 4.74 2.84
CA CYS A 223 19.04 4.50 3.58
C CYS A 223 19.29 3.00 3.78
N MET A 224 18.28 2.23 4.15
CA MET A 224 18.38 0.78 4.26
C MET A 224 18.71 0.13 2.91
N ALA A 225 18.09 0.57 1.83
CA ALA A 225 18.35 0.03 0.50
C ALA A 225 19.79 0.24 0.04
N VAL A 226 20.40 1.38 0.36
CA VAL A 226 21.81 1.67 0.00
C VAL A 226 22.82 1.19 1.04
N GLY A 227 22.37 0.72 2.22
CA GLY A 227 23.20 0.18 3.30
C GLY A 227 23.67 1.23 4.33
N ASP A 228 23.05 2.41 4.35
CA ASP A 228 23.33 3.45 5.37
C ASP A 228 22.44 3.23 6.60
N PHE A 229 22.74 2.19 7.35
CA PHE A 229 21.95 1.77 8.52
C PHE A 229 22.05 2.77 9.67
N ASP A 230 23.17 3.46 9.82
CA ASP A 230 23.34 4.45 10.89
C ASP A 230 22.40 5.64 10.68
N ARG A 231 22.30 6.14 9.46
CA ARG A 231 21.38 7.21 9.14
C ARG A 231 19.92 6.78 9.30
N ALA A 232 19.57 5.57 8.84
CA ALA A 232 18.24 5.03 9.03
C ALA A 232 17.84 4.95 10.52
N ILE A 233 18.73 4.44 11.39
CA ILE A 233 18.50 4.37 12.83
C ILE A 233 18.34 5.78 13.44
N ALA A 234 19.17 6.74 13.05
CA ALA A 234 19.08 8.11 13.57
C ALA A 234 17.72 8.75 13.25
N VAL A 235 17.28 8.67 11.99
CA VAL A 235 15.96 9.16 11.58
C VAL A 235 14.84 8.41 12.29
N GLY A 236 14.95 7.08 12.40
CA GLY A 236 13.95 6.25 13.06
C GLY A 236 13.74 6.64 14.51
N LYS A 237 14.80 6.91 15.27
CA LYS A 237 14.70 7.37 16.66
C LYS A 237 13.96 8.70 16.79
N GLU A 238 14.20 9.64 15.87
CA GLU A 238 13.48 10.91 15.85
C GLU A 238 11.99 10.71 15.55
N VAL A 239 11.65 9.87 14.55
CA VAL A 239 10.27 9.60 14.14
C VAL A 239 9.49 8.93 15.29
N VAL A 240 10.02 7.85 15.90
CA VAL A 240 9.29 7.18 17.00
C VAL A 240 9.23 8.02 18.27
N GLY A 241 10.12 8.99 18.43
CA GLY A 241 10.05 9.99 19.51
C GLY A 241 8.80 10.89 19.39
N ARG A 242 8.39 11.20 18.17
CA ARG A 242 7.18 11.98 17.87
C ARG A 242 5.94 11.10 17.71
N HIS A 243 6.12 9.85 17.31
CA HIS A 243 5.05 8.88 17.05
C HIS A 243 5.21 7.62 17.94
N PRO A 244 4.98 7.72 19.26
CA PRO A 244 5.06 6.53 20.12
C PRO A 244 3.95 5.53 19.79
N LEU A 245 4.21 4.24 20.05
CA LEU A 245 3.19 3.20 19.91
C LEU A 245 2.02 3.43 20.86
N MET A 246 0.83 3.13 20.41
CA MET A 246 -0.36 3.06 21.25
C MET A 246 -0.24 1.88 22.21
N THR A 247 -0.40 2.12 23.50
CA THR A 247 -0.37 1.08 24.53
C THR A 247 -1.71 0.88 25.23
N GLY A 248 -2.65 1.81 25.03
CA GLY A 248 -4.00 1.78 25.59
C GLY A 248 -5.08 1.77 24.51
N ARG A 249 -6.27 1.28 24.90
CA ARG A 249 -7.46 1.29 24.06
C ARG A 249 -7.93 2.73 23.79
N PHE A 250 -8.47 2.98 22.60
CA PHE A 250 -9.05 4.27 22.25
C PHE A 250 -10.32 4.54 23.05
N THR A 251 -10.56 5.82 23.37
CA THR A 251 -11.77 6.24 24.10
C THR A 251 -13.02 5.84 23.31
N GLY A 252 -14.00 5.24 24.00
CA GLY A 252 -15.23 4.71 23.38
C GLY A 252 -15.12 3.28 22.84
N ASN A 253 -13.91 2.75 22.61
CA ASN A 253 -13.70 1.36 22.19
C ASN A 253 -13.46 0.40 23.37
N GLN A 254 -13.10 0.92 24.51
CA GLN A 254 -12.74 0.14 25.71
C GLN A 254 -13.83 -0.83 26.17
N THR A 255 -15.08 -0.49 25.93
CA THR A 255 -16.26 -1.28 26.33
C THR A 255 -16.82 -2.15 25.19
N LYS A 256 -16.28 -2.06 23.97
CA LYS A 256 -16.72 -2.91 22.86
C LYS A 256 -16.34 -4.36 23.16
N PRO A 257 -17.31 -5.29 23.23
CA PRO A 257 -17.03 -6.70 23.52
C PRO A 257 -16.23 -7.32 22.37
N ASN A 258 -15.45 -8.33 22.69
CA ASN A 258 -14.69 -9.13 21.72
C ASN A 258 -13.77 -8.28 20.82
N THR A 259 -13.17 -7.22 21.39
CA THR A 259 -12.20 -6.36 20.72
C THR A 259 -11.01 -6.05 21.62
N ASN A 260 -9.89 -5.70 21.02
CA ASN A 260 -8.65 -5.34 21.70
C ASN A 260 -7.98 -4.15 21.01
N LEU A 261 -6.80 -3.73 21.47
CA LEU A 261 -6.07 -2.61 20.89
C LEU A 261 -5.80 -2.77 19.39
N MET A 262 -5.60 -4.01 18.91
CA MET A 262 -5.38 -4.27 17.47
C MET A 262 -6.61 -3.96 16.64
N HIS A 263 -7.81 -4.26 17.15
CA HIS A 263 -9.06 -3.85 16.50
C HIS A 263 -9.19 -2.33 16.46
N ASP A 264 -8.85 -1.67 17.57
CA ASP A 264 -8.95 -0.21 17.64
C ASP A 264 -8.07 0.44 16.57
N LEU A 265 -6.80 0.05 16.46
CA LEU A 265 -5.85 0.59 15.48
C LEU A 265 -6.32 0.42 14.03
N HIS A 266 -7.12 -0.60 13.75
CA HIS A 266 -7.61 -0.89 12.41
C HIS A 266 -9.08 -0.49 12.18
N SER A 267 -9.77 0.00 13.20
CA SER A 267 -11.14 0.53 13.04
C SER A 267 -11.14 1.82 12.22
N VAL A 268 -12.27 2.08 11.54
CA VAL A 268 -12.41 3.26 10.67
C VAL A 268 -12.19 4.54 11.47
N GLU A 269 -12.80 4.63 12.64
CA GLU A 269 -12.79 5.81 13.50
C GLU A 269 -11.41 6.06 14.12
N ALA A 270 -10.79 5.01 14.66
CA ALA A 270 -9.53 5.17 15.40
C ALA A 270 -8.31 5.40 14.50
N LYS A 271 -8.34 4.95 13.22
CA LYS A 271 -7.27 5.30 12.28
C LYS A 271 -7.06 6.80 12.15
N ILE A 272 -8.15 7.55 12.14
CA ILE A 272 -8.14 9.02 11.98
C ILE A 272 -8.33 9.78 13.28
N ASP A 273 -8.44 9.10 14.41
CA ASP A 273 -8.52 9.76 15.69
C ASP A 273 -7.23 10.56 15.98
N MET A 274 -7.39 11.75 16.56
CA MET A 274 -6.25 12.61 16.88
C MET A 274 -5.36 12.02 17.99
N SER A 275 -5.88 11.10 18.80
CA SER A 275 -5.10 10.38 19.80
C SER A 275 -4.30 9.21 19.23
N ASN A 276 -4.48 8.87 17.96
CA ASN A 276 -3.69 7.84 17.29
C ASN A 276 -2.28 8.34 17.00
N THR A 277 -1.38 8.10 17.92
CA THR A 277 0.03 8.51 17.81
C THR A 277 0.83 7.66 16.81
N GLU A 278 0.37 6.44 16.49
CA GLU A 278 1.10 5.55 15.57
C GLU A 278 1.00 5.98 14.11
N GLY A 279 -0.06 6.63 13.72
CA GLY A 279 -0.30 6.96 12.32
C GLY A 279 0.57 8.11 11.83
N ILE A 280 1.38 7.88 10.80
CA ILE A 280 2.30 8.87 10.24
C ILE A 280 1.76 9.39 8.91
N MET A 281 1.38 8.50 8.00
CA MET A 281 0.84 8.86 6.70
C MET A 281 -0.30 7.92 6.30
N TYR A 282 -1.31 8.49 5.63
CA TYR A 282 -2.50 7.77 5.20
C TYR A 282 -2.81 8.06 3.73
N VAL A 283 -3.44 7.10 3.05
CA VAL A 283 -4.35 7.41 1.95
C VAL A 283 -5.75 7.61 2.53
N VAL A 284 -6.45 8.63 2.05
CA VAL A 284 -7.76 9.01 2.60
C VAL A 284 -8.85 8.84 1.56
N ALA A 285 -10.02 8.37 1.97
CA ALA A 285 -11.22 8.39 1.15
C ALA A 285 -11.68 9.85 0.95
N HIS A 286 -12.16 10.16 -0.24
CA HIS A 286 -12.70 11.49 -0.54
C HIS A 286 -14.23 11.42 -0.56
N PRO A 287 -14.93 12.34 0.13
CA PRO A 287 -16.40 12.26 0.27
C PRO A 287 -17.15 12.54 -1.02
N THR A 288 -16.50 13.15 -2.02
CA THR A 288 -17.09 13.40 -3.34
C THR A 288 -16.39 12.54 -4.38
N THR A 289 -17.05 11.49 -4.83
CA THR A 289 -16.62 10.74 -6.01
C THR A 289 -16.82 11.61 -7.24
N THR A 290 -15.75 12.07 -7.84
CA THR A 290 -15.81 12.58 -9.21
C THR A 290 -15.94 11.42 -10.18
N PRO A 291 -16.42 11.63 -11.44
CA PRO A 291 -16.42 10.59 -12.48
C PRO A 291 -15.03 9.97 -12.72
N LEU A 292 -13.96 10.64 -12.27
CA LEU A 292 -12.58 10.21 -12.37
C LEU A 292 -12.12 9.33 -11.19
N ASP A 293 -12.80 9.41 -10.03
CA ASP A 293 -12.50 8.65 -8.81
C ASP A 293 -13.69 7.74 -8.47
N LYS A 294 -13.93 6.76 -9.31
CA LYS A 294 -15.12 5.90 -9.24
C LYS A 294 -15.20 5.02 -7.99
N ASP A 295 -14.12 4.84 -7.26
CA ASP A 295 -14.11 3.93 -6.12
C ASP A 295 -13.25 4.46 -4.98
N ASN A 296 -13.90 4.77 -3.85
CA ASN A 296 -13.28 5.17 -2.59
C ASN A 296 -13.20 4.01 -1.60
N ARG A 297 -13.67 2.83 -1.97
CA ARG A 297 -13.73 1.69 -1.08
C ARG A 297 -12.43 0.91 -1.10
N ILE A 298 -12.06 0.40 0.05
CA ILE A 298 -10.98 -0.57 0.19
C ILE A 298 -11.60 -1.97 0.12
N TYR A 299 -11.39 -2.65 -1.00
CA TYR A 299 -11.82 -4.03 -1.20
C TYR A 299 -10.85 -5.06 -0.59
N THR A 300 -10.04 -4.68 0.39
CA THR A 300 -9.19 -5.62 1.12
C THR A 300 -10.03 -6.74 1.71
N MET A 301 -11.17 -6.40 2.32
CA MET A 301 -12.11 -7.38 2.86
C MET A 301 -12.54 -8.40 1.80
N ARG A 302 -13.02 -7.94 0.64
CA ARG A 302 -13.42 -8.81 -0.47
C ARG A 302 -12.32 -9.78 -0.90
N ASN A 303 -11.10 -9.26 -1.01
CA ASN A 303 -9.97 -10.04 -1.52
C ASN A 303 -9.37 -10.99 -0.47
N ALA A 304 -9.35 -10.58 0.80
CA ALA A 304 -8.71 -11.30 1.88
C ALA A 304 -9.57 -12.39 2.53
N LEU A 305 -10.89 -12.23 2.50
CA LEU A 305 -11.79 -13.18 3.12
C LEU A 305 -12.04 -14.41 2.24
N PRO A 306 -12.26 -15.60 2.84
CA PRO A 306 -12.67 -16.80 2.12
C PRO A 306 -13.93 -16.57 1.29
N TYR A 307 -14.07 -17.26 0.16
CA TYR A 307 -15.29 -17.21 -0.64
C TYR A 307 -16.33 -18.18 -0.06
N TRP A 308 -16.75 -17.92 1.17
CA TRP A 308 -17.70 -18.77 1.89
C TRP A 308 -19.08 -18.88 1.21
N ALA A 309 -19.46 -17.89 0.40
CA ALA A 309 -20.71 -17.87 -0.36
C ALA A 309 -20.57 -18.41 -1.80
N LYS A 310 -19.49 -19.12 -2.13
CA LYS A 310 -19.34 -19.75 -3.45
C LYS A 310 -20.37 -20.85 -3.62
N GLY A 311 -21.24 -20.68 -4.63
CA GLY A 311 -22.35 -21.59 -4.88
C GLY A 311 -21.90 -23.05 -4.98
N GLY A 312 -22.48 -23.92 -4.16
CA GLY A 312 -22.22 -25.35 -4.14
C GLY A 312 -20.89 -25.81 -3.56
N ALA A 313 -19.97 -24.91 -3.18
CA ALA A 313 -18.70 -25.27 -2.56
C ALA A 313 -18.87 -25.66 -1.09
N ILE A 314 -19.60 -24.85 -0.34
CA ILE A 314 -19.88 -25.11 1.09
C ILE A 314 -21.20 -25.88 1.20
N LYS A 315 -21.09 -27.14 1.57
CA LYS A 315 -22.23 -28.05 1.72
C LYS A 315 -22.42 -28.45 3.16
N THR A 316 -23.68 -28.74 3.51
CA THR A 316 -24.04 -29.47 4.74
C THR A 316 -23.54 -30.91 4.68
N PRO A 317 -23.40 -31.60 5.82
CA PRO A 317 -23.06 -33.04 5.84
C PRO A 317 -24.00 -33.94 5.04
N ASP A 318 -25.25 -33.53 4.84
CA ASP A 318 -26.22 -34.23 3.98
C ASP A 318 -26.22 -33.75 2.52
N GLY A 319 -25.20 -32.99 2.11
CA GLY A 319 -24.91 -32.64 0.72
C GLY A 319 -25.72 -31.46 0.15
N LYS A 320 -26.45 -30.70 0.98
CA LYS A 320 -27.19 -29.52 0.53
C LYS A 320 -26.31 -28.28 0.49
N THR A 321 -26.66 -27.28 -0.32
CA THR A 321 -26.01 -25.96 -0.30
C THR A 321 -26.11 -25.38 1.11
N GLY A 322 -24.98 -25.01 1.69
CA GLY A 322 -24.88 -24.61 3.09
C GLY A 322 -24.97 -23.12 3.32
N THR A 323 -24.51 -22.31 2.37
CA THR A 323 -24.36 -20.87 2.57
C THR A 323 -24.92 -20.05 1.41
N ALA A 324 -25.46 -18.88 1.74
CA ALA A 324 -25.89 -17.85 0.81
C ALA A 324 -25.45 -16.47 1.31
N ILE A 325 -25.26 -15.49 0.40
CA ILE A 325 -24.94 -14.11 0.75
C ILE A 325 -26.07 -13.51 1.61
N ALA A 326 -27.30 -13.68 1.18
CA ALA A 326 -28.46 -13.25 1.93
C ALA A 326 -29.05 -14.43 2.71
N PRO A 327 -29.13 -14.34 4.05
CA PRO A 327 -29.92 -15.26 4.83
C PRO A 327 -31.43 -15.04 4.58
N ASP A 328 -32.27 -15.84 5.22
CA ASP A 328 -33.71 -15.54 5.30
C ASP A 328 -33.95 -14.15 5.93
N GLU A 329 -34.99 -13.44 5.49
CA GLU A 329 -35.28 -12.07 5.95
C GLU A 329 -35.39 -11.96 7.49
N ALA A 330 -35.93 -13.01 8.15
CA ALA A 330 -36.06 -13.02 9.61
C ALA A 330 -34.73 -13.18 10.34
N ASP A 331 -33.67 -13.58 9.65
CA ASP A 331 -32.35 -13.85 10.23
C ASP A 331 -31.32 -12.78 9.90
N LYS A 332 -31.71 -11.73 9.16
CA LYS A 332 -30.84 -10.58 8.91
C LYS A 332 -30.39 -9.92 10.21
N ASN A 333 -29.12 -9.51 10.25
CA ASN A 333 -28.47 -8.93 11.43
C ASN A 333 -28.46 -9.82 12.68
N THR A 334 -28.68 -11.13 12.52
CA THR A 334 -28.56 -12.12 13.61
C THR A 334 -27.24 -12.88 13.53
N GLU A 335 -27.05 -13.84 14.44
CA GLU A 335 -25.87 -14.74 14.44
C GLU A 335 -25.78 -15.63 13.18
N ILE A 336 -26.88 -15.77 12.42
CA ILE A 336 -26.94 -16.56 11.18
C ILE A 336 -26.54 -15.72 9.95
N ASP A 337 -26.52 -14.41 10.08
CA ASP A 337 -26.13 -13.48 9.01
C ASP A 337 -24.60 -13.36 8.88
N ASN A 338 -24.01 -14.28 8.13
CA ASN A 338 -22.57 -14.30 7.91
C ASN A 338 -22.06 -13.02 7.23
N ASP A 339 -22.86 -12.42 6.33
CA ASP A 339 -22.44 -11.25 5.55
C ASP A 339 -22.28 -10.02 6.44
N THR A 340 -23.27 -9.71 7.27
CA THR A 340 -23.20 -8.58 8.19
C THR A 340 -22.13 -8.77 9.24
N LYS A 341 -21.91 -9.99 9.71
CA LYS A 341 -21.00 -10.30 10.81
C LYS A 341 -19.54 -10.41 10.38
N TYR A 342 -19.29 -10.98 9.22
CA TYR A 342 -17.94 -11.30 8.77
C TYR A 342 -17.55 -10.63 7.44
N GLY A 343 -18.50 -10.10 6.70
CA GLY A 343 -18.31 -9.60 5.35
C GLY A 343 -18.24 -10.70 4.31
N ARG A 344 -18.33 -10.31 3.04
CA ARG A 344 -18.31 -11.25 1.92
C ARG A 344 -16.98 -11.23 1.21
N GLY A 345 -16.28 -12.35 1.22
CA GLY A 345 -15.04 -12.60 0.49
C GLY A 345 -15.23 -13.25 -0.87
N ILE A 346 -14.19 -13.20 -1.69
CA ILE A 346 -14.06 -13.97 -2.94
C ILE A 346 -12.79 -14.81 -2.98
N GLY A 347 -12.03 -14.83 -1.90
CA GLY A 347 -10.85 -15.68 -1.72
C GLY A 347 -9.74 -15.41 -2.75
N THR A 348 -9.52 -14.15 -3.13
CA THR A 348 -8.49 -13.82 -4.13
C THR A 348 -7.09 -13.81 -3.53
N CYS A 349 -6.93 -13.29 -2.31
CA CYS A 349 -5.66 -13.20 -1.61
C CYS A 349 -5.71 -14.09 -0.36
N ARG A 350 -5.25 -15.31 -0.52
CA ARG A 350 -5.22 -16.29 0.56
C ARG A 350 -3.91 -16.20 1.33
N PRO A 351 -3.92 -16.12 2.67
CA PRO A 351 -2.71 -16.24 3.46
C PRO A 351 -2.07 -17.63 3.30
N THR A 352 -0.74 -17.68 3.24
CA THR A 352 0.03 -18.94 3.17
C THR A 352 -0.09 -19.74 4.48
N ASN A 353 0.30 -21.01 4.45
CA ASN A 353 0.42 -21.80 5.68
C ASN A 353 1.46 -21.21 6.63
N TYR A 354 2.56 -20.67 6.08
CA TYR A 354 3.56 -19.93 6.85
C TYR A 354 2.90 -18.82 7.68
N TYR A 355 2.12 -17.93 7.05
CA TYR A 355 1.46 -16.84 7.75
C TYR A 355 0.33 -17.29 8.69
N GLN A 356 -0.42 -18.34 8.34
CA GLN A 356 -1.55 -18.82 9.15
C GLN A 356 -1.12 -19.60 10.40
N TYR A 357 -0.01 -20.35 10.31
CA TYR A 357 0.35 -21.35 11.32
C TYR A 357 1.80 -21.23 11.79
N GLU A 358 2.79 -21.10 10.90
CA GLU A 358 4.18 -21.35 11.23
C GLU A 358 4.83 -20.20 12.01
N ILE A 359 4.46 -18.95 11.73
CA ILE A 359 5.00 -17.78 12.45
C ILE A 359 4.38 -17.58 13.84
N TRP A 360 3.41 -18.38 14.23
CA TRP A 360 2.71 -18.32 15.50
C TRP A 360 3.06 -19.51 16.38
N GLY A 361 4.09 -19.36 17.21
CA GLY A 361 4.56 -20.38 18.14
C GLY A 361 4.07 -20.15 19.58
N GLU A 362 4.69 -20.85 20.53
CA GLU A 362 4.36 -20.72 21.96
C GLU A 362 4.57 -19.29 22.49
N LYS A 363 5.57 -18.55 21.95
CA LYS A 363 5.86 -17.16 22.33
C LYS A 363 4.79 -16.17 21.87
N GLU A 364 4.00 -16.54 20.89
CA GLU A 364 2.90 -15.76 20.32
C GLU A 364 1.53 -16.19 20.85
N LYS A 365 1.48 -17.10 21.83
CA LYS A 365 0.21 -17.63 22.36
C LYS A 365 -0.72 -16.57 22.93
N ASN A 366 -0.16 -15.53 23.53
CA ASN A 366 -0.89 -14.39 24.09
C ASN A 366 -0.90 -13.16 23.15
N ASP A 367 -0.36 -13.30 21.94
CA ASP A 367 -0.30 -12.21 20.99
C ASP A 367 -1.70 -11.82 20.51
N LEU A 368 -2.05 -10.58 20.73
CA LEU A 368 -3.36 -10.03 20.35
C LEU A 368 -3.60 -10.03 18.83
N ARG A 369 -2.53 -10.17 18.03
CA ARG A 369 -2.57 -10.22 16.57
C ARG A 369 -2.75 -11.63 16.03
N GLY A 370 -2.53 -12.64 16.85
CA GLY A 370 -2.38 -14.04 16.43
C GLY A 370 -3.68 -14.83 16.34
N PRO A 371 -3.63 -16.00 15.68
CA PRO A 371 -4.79 -16.87 15.48
C PRO A 371 -5.26 -17.59 16.75
N PHE A 372 -4.50 -17.54 17.83
CA PHE A 372 -4.91 -18.02 19.16
C PHE A 372 -5.91 -17.09 19.82
N ASN A 373 -5.97 -15.83 19.38
CA ASN A 373 -6.93 -14.86 19.85
C ASN A 373 -8.18 -14.88 18.97
N HIS A 374 -9.27 -15.49 19.48
CA HIS A 374 -10.52 -15.63 18.75
C HIS A 374 -11.20 -14.29 18.40
N ASP A 375 -10.89 -13.22 19.13
CA ASP A 375 -11.41 -11.90 18.80
C ASP A 375 -10.73 -11.32 17.56
N SER A 376 -9.43 -11.60 17.35
CA SER A 376 -8.64 -11.05 16.26
C SER A 376 -8.78 -11.83 14.96
N TRP A 377 -8.86 -13.15 15.04
CA TRP A 377 -8.99 -14.02 13.86
C TRP A 377 -10.36 -14.66 13.79
N ARG A 378 -10.78 -15.00 12.56
CA ARG A 378 -11.96 -15.80 12.26
C ARG A 378 -11.57 -17.02 11.45
N ARG A 379 -12.41 -18.05 11.57
CA ARG A 379 -12.31 -19.34 10.88
C ARG A 379 -13.61 -19.62 10.16
N MET A 380 -13.58 -20.51 9.20
CA MET A 380 -14.80 -20.93 8.51
C MET A 380 -15.81 -21.58 9.46
N GLU A 381 -15.33 -22.24 10.51
CA GLU A 381 -16.14 -22.88 11.55
C GLU A 381 -16.88 -21.86 12.46
N ASP A 382 -16.56 -20.58 12.38
CA ASP A 382 -17.30 -19.51 13.09
C ASP A 382 -18.57 -19.09 12.34
N LEU A 383 -18.63 -19.37 11.03
CA LEU A 383 -19.78 -19.05 10.19
C LEU A 383 -20.90 -20.06 10.41
N ARG A 384 -22.10 -19.70 9.97
CA ARG A 384 -23.32 -20.50 10.10
C ARG A 384 -23.81 -21.01 8.76
N TYR A 385 -24.43 -22.19 8.77
CA TYR A 385 -25.26 -22.63 7.67
C TYR A 385 -26.48 -21.70 7.56
N ASN A 386 -26.53 -20.88 6.51
CA ASN A 386 -27.49 -19.79 6.38
C ASN A 386 -28.25 -19.77 5.05
N ASP A 387 -28.14 -20.85 4.24
CA ASP A 387 -28.88 -20.89 2.98
C ASP A 387 -30.41 -20.96 3.26
N PRO A 388 -31.22 -20.04 2.70
CA PRO A 388 -32.66 -20.01 2.94
C PRO A 388 -33.40 -21.33 2.56
N GLY A 389 -32.85 -22.10 1.63
CA GLY A 389 -33.38 -23.39 1.25
C GLY A 389 -33.32 -24.42 2.38
N LEU A 390 -32.29 -24.34 3.24
CA LEU A 390 -32.20 -25.19 4.43
C LEU A 390 -33.29 -24.87 5.43
N LYS A 391 -33.57 -23.61 5.69
CA LYS A 391 -34.65 -23.16 6.58
C LYS A 391 -36.01 -23.63 6.05
N LYS A 392 -36.27 -23.40 4.76
CA LYS A 392 -37.51 -23.75 4.09
C LYS A 392 -37.84 -25.26 4.15
N THR A 393 -36.78 -26.09 4.18
CA THR A 393 -36.90 -27.54 4.26
C THR A 393 -36.76 -28.09 5.68
N ASN A 394 -36.68 -27.23 6.70
CA ASN A 394 -36.40 -27.57 8.10
C ASN A 394 -35.17 -28.48 8.24
N ASN A 395 -34.12 -28.18 7.48
CA ASN A 395 -32.86 -28.94 7.53
C ASN A 395 -32.21 -28.77 8.92
N PRO A 396 -31.78 -29.85 9.58
CA PRO A 396 -31.24 -29.78 10.94
C PRO A 396 -29.94 -28.99 11.08
N TYR A 397 -29.22 -28.76 9.99
CA TYR A 397 -27.98 -27.99 10.00
C TYR A 397 -28.20 -26.49 9.95
N TYR A 398 -29.38 -26.00 9.57
CA TYR A 398 -29.63 -24.55 9.51
C TYR A 398 -29.32 -23.86 10.86
N GLY A 399 -28.52 -22.79 10.82
CA GLY A 399 -28.07 -22.05 12.01
C GLY A 399 -26.94 -22.71 12.79
N GLN A 400 -26.51 -23.92 12.46
CA GLN A 400 -25.33 -24.54 13.06
C GLN A 400 -24.04 -23.98 12.45
N ASN A 401 -22.92 -24.14 13.17
CA ASN A 401 -21.59 -23.78 12.65
C ASN A 401 -21.24 -24.62 11.43
N LEU A 402 -20.48 -24.01 10.49
CA LEU A 402 -20.00 -24.73 9.32
C LEU A 402 -19.07 -25.88 9.73
N ILE A 403 -19.23 -26.98 9.04
CA ILE A 403 -18.33 -28.14 9.11
C ILE A 403 -17.65 -28.25 7.75
N ARG A 404 -16.35 -28.49 7.75
CA ARG A 404 -15.61 -28.63 6.48
C ARG A 404 -16.16 -29.79 5.67
N PRO A 405 -16.61 -29.55 4.42
CA PRO A 405 -17.09 -30.62 3.56
C PRO A 405 -15.99 -31.64 3.27
N VAL A 406 -16.31 -32.93 3.35
CA VAL A 406 -15.35 -34.01 3.10
C VAL A 406 -14.96 -34.14 1.64
N ASP A 407 -15.82 -33.69 0.73
CA ASP A 407 -15.68 -33.70 -0.72
C ASP A 407 -15.22 -32.32 -1.29
N LEU A 408 -14.73 -31.42 -0.43
CA LEU A 408 -14.26 -30.11 -0.85
C LEU A 408 -13.06 -30.26 -1.80
N SER A 409 -13.21 -29.77 -3.02
CA SER A 409 -12.13 -29.82 -4.02
C SER A 409 -10.88 -29.06 -3.55
N VAL A 410 -9.72 -29.39 -4.09
CA VAL A 410 -8.47 -28.69 -3.77
C VAL A 410 -8.60 -27.20 -4.05
N ALA A 411 -9.16 -26.82 -5.22
CA ALA A 411 -9.36 -25.43 -5.59
C ALA A 411 -10.31 -24.71 -4.62
N ASP A 412 -11.43 -25.33 -4.23
CA ASP A 412 -12.34 -24.76 -3.25
C ASP A 412 -11.74 -24.72 -1.84
N SER A 413 -10.93 -25.70 -1.47
CA SER A 413 -10.18 -25.68 -0.21
C SER A 413 -9.21 -24.48 -0.15
N ILE A 414 -8.57 -24.18 -1.26
CA ILE A 414 -7.67 -23.01 -1.36
C ILE A 414 -8.47 -21.70 -1.28
N ARG A 415 -9.58 -21.60 -1.99
CA ARG A 415 -10.35 -20.37 -2.16
C ARG A 415 -11.37 -20.11 -1.05
N CYS A 416 -11.94 -21.16 -0.49
CA CYS A 416 -13.13 -21.07 0.37
C CYS A 416 -12.86 -21.45 1.82
N TRP A 417 -11.76 -22.16 2.16
CA TRP A 417 -11.60 -22.71 3.50
C TRP A 417 -10.23 -22.39 4.10
N TYR A 418 -10.15 -21.25 4.80
CA TYR A 418 -8.96 -20.80 5.54
C TYR A 418 -9.36 -19.82 6.64
N MET A 419 -8.46 -19.56 7.59
CA MET A 419 -8.64 -18.55 8.63
C MET A 419 -7.98 -17.22 8.22
N TRP A 420 -8.46 -16.13 8.78
CA TRP A 420 -8.00 -14.78 8.40
C TRP A 420 -7.96 -13.82 9.59
N PRO A 421 -7.05 -12.80 9.56
CA PRO A 421 -6.95 -11.77 10.59
C PRO A 421 -8.09 -10.75 10.44
N HIS A 422 -9.25 -11.09 10.98
CA HIS A 422 -10.49 -10.32 10.82
C HIS A 422 -10.36 -8.87 11.26
N TYR A 423 -9.71 -8.64 12.42
CA TYR A 423 -9.49 -7.30 12.97
C TYR A 423 -8.84 -6.33 11.98
N LYS A 424 -8.01 -6.84 11.07
CA LYS A 424 -7.20 -6.04 10.14
C LYS A 424 -7.91 -5.76 8.84
N VAL A 425 -8.72 -6.70 8.36
CA VAL A 425 -9.28 -6.66 7.01
C VAL A 425 -10.77 -6.34 6.97
N PHE A 426 -11.47 -6.40 8.11
CA PHE A 426 -12.90 -6.16 8.18
C PHE A 426 -13.21 -4.65 8.10
N VAL A 427 -13.76 -4.24 6.98
CA VAL A 427 -14.17 -2.85 6.70
C VAL A 427 -15.58 -2.88 6.13
N PRO A 428 -16.61 -2.93 6.99
CA PRO A 428 -18.00 -2.97 6.53
C PRO A 428 -18.38 -1.64 5.86
N ASP A 429 -19.27 -1.71 4.86
CA ASP A 429 -19.87 -0.55 4.24
C ASP A 429 -21.18 -0.22 4.97
N PRO A 430 -21.24 0.86 5.75
CA PRO A 430 -22.43 1.20 6.54
C PRO A 430 -23.62 1.63 5.67
N THR A 431 -23.42 1.89 4.39
CA THR A 431 -24.48 2.27 3.47
C THR A 431 -25.19 1.05 2.86
N LYS A 432 -24.67 -0.14 3.09
CA LYS A 432 -25.20 -1.40 2.58
C LYS A 432 -25.75 -2.29 3.69
N THR A 433 -26.82 -2.99 3.39
CA THR A 433 -27.43 -3.97 4.28
C THR A 433 -27.13 -5.40 3.87
N GLN A 434 -26.47 -5.61 2.74
CA GLN A 434 -26.15 -6.91 2.15
C GLN A 434 -25.00 -6.79 1.15
N ASP A 435 -24.32 -7.89 0.90
CA ASP A 435 -23.17 -7.99 -0.01
C ASP A 435 -22.02 -7.06 0.41
N LEU A 436 -21.63 -7.20 1.68
CA LEU A 436 -20.61 -6.35 2.32
C LEU A 436 -19.21 -6.79 1.88
N GLN A 437 -18.68 -6.15 0.85
CA GLN A 437 -17.41 -6.50 0.22
C GLN A 437 -16.24 -5.59 0.65
N GLY A 438 -16.52 -4.49 1.32
CA GLY A 438 -15.56 -3.48 1.76
C GLY A 438 -16.20 -2.10 1.73
N GLY A 439 -15.81 -1.26 2.67
CA GLY A 439 -16.29 0.10 2.87
C GLY A 439 -15.20 1.14 2.66
N GLU A 440 -15.55 2.37 2.95
CA GLU A 440 -14.62 3.50 2.94
C GLU A 440 -13.88 3.59 4.28
N THR A 441 -12.57 3.64 4.23
CA THR A 441 -11.70 3.86 5.40
C THR A 441 -10.38 4.45 4.95
N PRO A 442 -9.75 5.34 5.73
CA PRO A 442 -8.35 5.65 5.53
C PRO A 442 -7.48 4.39 5.66
N TRP A 443 -6.37 4.34 4.92
CA TRP A 443 -5.44 3.23 5.04
C TRP A 443 -4.05 3.73 5.37
N TYR A 444 -3.34 3.04 6.26
CA TYR A 444 -1.98 3.40 6.63
C TYR A 444 -1.05 3.22 5.42
N VAL A 445 -0.30 4.29 5.09
CA VAL A 445 0.88 4.20 4.23
C VAL A 445 2.11 3.96 5.11
N TYR A 446 2.20 4.69 6.23
CA TYR A 446 3.24 4.53 7.23
C TYR A 446 2.68 4.68 8.64
N ARG A 447 3.18 3.86 9.56
CA ARG A 447 2.95 3.98 11.01
C ARG A 447 4.19 3.57 11.81
N SER A 448 4.28 4.02 13.05
CA SER A 448 5.50 3.89 13.85
C SER A 448 5.92 2.46 14.16
N ALA A 449 5.00 1.48 14.19
CA ALA A 449 5.38 0.08 14.36
C ALA A 449 6.33 -0.39 13.24
N GLU A 450 6.12 0.03 11.98
CA GLU A 450 7.05 -0.26 10.89
C GLU A 450 8.43 0.34 11.15
N VAL A 451 8.49 1.55 11.73
CA VAL A 451 9.76 2.22 12.04
C VAL A 451 10.59 1.44 13.05
N TYR A 452 9.95 0.90 14.11
CA TYR A 452 10.64 0.02 15.06
C TYR A 452 11.19 -1.23 14.38
N LEU A 453 10.41 -1.86 13.51
CA LEU A 453 10.81 -3.07 12.80
C LEU A 453 11.93 -2.79 11.77
N MET A 454 11.93 -1.62 11.13
CA MET A 454 13.04 -1.18 10.26
C MET A 454 14.32 -0.93 11.07
N MET A 455 14.23 -0.31 12.27
CA MET A 455 15.39 -0.17 13.14
C MET A 455 15.93 -1.53 13.59
N ALA A 456 15.07 -2.50 13.92
CA ALA A 456 15.48 -3.87 14.24
C ALA A 456 16.27 -4.49 13.10
N GLU A 457 15.80 -4.36 11.86
CA GLU A 457 16.51 -4.83 10.68
C GLU A 457 17.87 -4.14 10.51
N CYS A 458 17.93 -2.82 10.71
CA CYS A 458 19.21 -2.09 10.65
C CYS A 458 20.21 -2.61 11.68
N TYR A 459 19.78 -2.90 12.90
CA TYR A 459 20.64 -3.50 13.93
C TYR A 459 21.09 -4.92 13.58
N TYR A 460 20.20 -5.72 12.95
CA TYR A 460 20.59 -7.02 12.40
C TYR A 460 21.76 -6.88 11.39
N TRP A 461 21.65 -5.96 10.42
CA TRP A 461 22.70 -5.73 9.43
C TRP A 461 24.02 -5.28 10.06
N LYS A 462 23.95 -4.54 11.17
CA LYS A 462 25.11 -4.10 11.95
C LYS A 462 25.68 -5.17 12.88
N GLY A 463 25.01 -6.31 13.07
CA GLY A 463 25.39 -7.35 14.01
C GLY A 463 25.15 -6.99 15.48
N ASP A 464 24.28 -6.04 15.75
CA ASP A 464 23.91 -5.60 17.11
C ASP A 464 22.65 -6.33 17.59
N ALA A 465 22.81 -7.57 18.01
CA ALA A 465 21.71 -8.43 18.44
C ALA A 465 20.95 -7.87 19.68
N THR A 466 21.61 -7.09 20.53
CA THR A 466 20.96 -6.49 21.70
C THR A 466 19.92 -5.45 21.30
N ASN A 467 20.29 -4.54 20.42
CA ASN A 467 19.38 -3.51 19.94
C ASN A 467 18.36 -4.05 18.93
N GLU A 468 18.72 -5.06 18.13
CA GLU A 468 17.78 -5.82 17.29
C GLU A 468 16.61 -6.36 18.14
N ALA A 469 16.94 -7.14 19.20
CA ALA A 469 15.96 -7.66 20.13
C ALA A 469 15.14 -6.57 20.81
N ALA A 470 15.78 -5.49 21.23
CA ALA A 470 15.11 -4.38 21.91
C ALA A 470 14.02 -3.75 21.02
N MET A 471 14.31 -3.49 19.73
CA MET A 471 13.35 -2.89 18.82
C MET A 471 12.19 -3.82 18.50
N LEU A 472 12.44 -5.11 18.26
CA LEU A 472 11.38 -6.10 18.07
C LEU A 472 10.48 -6.21 19.30
N ASN A 473 11.08 -6.23 20.49
CA ASN A 473 10.35 -6.39 21.74
C ASN A 473 9.45 -5.20 22.09
N VAL A 474 9.70 -4.01 21.59
CA VAL A 474 8.77 -2.87 21.72
C VAL A 474 7.43 -3.20 21.04
N VAL A 475 7.46 -3.72 19.84
CA VAL A 475 6.25 -4.09 19.08
C VAL A 475 5.57 -5.33 19.69
N ARG A 476 6.36 -6.32 20.08
CA ARG A 476 5.87 -7.55 20.73
C ARG A 476 5.20 -7.29 22.07
N ALA A 477 5.81 -6.47 22.91
CA ALA A 477 5.24 -6.10 24.22
C ALA A 477 3.87 -5.42 24.08
N ARG A 478 3.73 -4.49 23.10
CA ARG A 478 2.45 -3.85 22.79
C ARG A 478 1.38 -4.87 22.41
N ALA A 479 1.77 -5.91 21.67
CA ALA A 479 0.87 -6.96 21.22
C ALA A 479 0.65 -8.09 22.26
N GLY A 480 1.36 -8.08 23.39
CA GLY A 480 1.24 -9.11 24.43
C GLY A 480 2.00 -10.41 24.12
N ALA A 481 2.89 -10.41 23.11
CA ALA A 481 3.77 -11.53 22.79
C ALA A 481 4.98 -11.59 23.75
N GLU A 482 5.52 -12.77 23.97
CA GLU A 482 6.73 -12.94 24.79
C GLU A 482 7.95 -12.30 24.14
N PRO A 483 8.89 -11.76 24.94
CA PRO A 483 10.09 -11.13 24.41
C PRO A 483 11.03 -12.13 23.73
N LEU A 484 11.71 -11.67 22.69
CA LEU A 484 12.80 -12.36 22.03
C LEU A 484 14.14 -12.02 22.70
N SER A 485 15.09 -12.93 22.67
CA SER A 485 16.43 -12.74 23.19
C SER A 485 17.47 -13.58 22.41
N GLY A 486 18.72 -13.17 22.51
CA GLY A 486 19.82 -13.84 21.81
C GLY A 486 20.01 -13.38 20.37
N ASN A 487 20.59 -14.23 19.54
CA ASN A 487 20.79 -13.96 18.12
C ASN A 487 19.48 -14.30 17.38
N ILE A 488 18.74 -13.28 16.96
CA ILE A 488 17.38 -13.43 16.41
C ILE A 488 17.44 -13.71 14.91
N GLY A 489 18.10 -12.85 14.15
CA GLY A 489 18.29 -13.01 12.71
C GLY A 489 17.13 -12.52 11.84
N ILE A 490 17.41 -12.43 10.53
CA ILE A 490 16.49 -11.81 9.54
C ILE A 490 15.14 -12.54 9.42
N ALA A 491 15.11 -13.86 9.61
CA ALA A 491 13.87 -14.64 9.51
C ALA A 491 12.83 -14.18 10.53
N GLU A 492 13.27 -13.96 11.76
CA GLU A 492 12.37 -13.50 12.83
C GLU A 492 11.97 -12.02 12.65
N VAL A 493 12.90 -11.18 12.18
CA VAL A 493 12.55 -9.79 11.80
C VAL A 493 11.46 -9.80 10.74
N LEU A 494 11.58 -10.64 9.71
CA LEU A 494 10.58 -10.78 8.65
C LEU A 494 9.27 -11.40 9.16
N ALA A 495 9.33 -12.35 10.10
CA ALA A 495 8.16 -12.93 10.74
C ALA A 495 7.41 -11.87 11.59
N GLU A 496 8.14 -11.05 12.36
CA GLU A 496 7.53 -9.99 13.16
C GLU A 496 6.91 -8.90 12.27
N ARG A 497 7.56 -8.54 11.15
CA ARG A 497 6.98 -7.66 10.13
C ARG A 497 5.70 -8.27 9.53
N ALA A 498 5.68 -9.56 9.26
CA ALA A 498 4.48 -10.25 8.76
C ALA A 498 3.32 -10.21 9.78
N ARG A 499 3.59 -10.49 11.07
CA ARG A 499 2.59 -10.41 12.15
C ARG A 499 1.98 -9.03 12.27
N GLU A 500 2.83 -8.00 12.20
CA GLU A 500 2.43 -6.60 12.44
C GLU A 500 1.85 -5.92 11.20
N LEU A 501 2.44 -6.10 10.02
CA LEU A 501 2.25 -5.27 8.84
C LEU A 501 1.50 -5.96 7.68
N TYR A 502 0.85 -7.08 7.94
CA TYR A 502 0.03 -7.77 6.92
C TYR A 502 -0.98 -6.81 6.30
N TYR A 503 -1.02 -6.70 4.97
CA TYR A 503 -1.79 -5.72 4.19
C TYR A 503 -1.42 -4.24 4.37
N GLU A 504 -0.33 -3.91 5.04
CA GLU A 504 0.15 -2.55 5.17
C GLU A 504 1.51 -2.35 4.48
N GLU A 505 2.39 -3.34 4.65
CA GLU A 505 3.73 -3.34 4.05
C GLU A 505 3.69 -3.64 2.56
N ASN A 506 4.52 -2.94 1.77
CA ASN A 506 4.87 -3.36 0.41
C ASN A 506 5.86 -4.55 0.49
N ARG A 507 5.35 -5.72 0.91
CA ARG A 507 6.16 -6.90 1.28
C ARG A 507 7.07 -7.36 0.15
N HIS A 508 6.59 -7.39 -1.09
CA HIS A 508 7.39 -7.77 -2.25
C HIS A 508 8.60 -6.84 -2.43
N VAL A 509 8.37 -5.52 -2.37
CA VAL A 509 9.45 -4.51 -2.47
C VAL A 509 10.48 -4.69 -1.36
N GLU A 510 10.05 -4.95 -0.12
CA GLU A 510 10.95 -5.13 1.02
C GLU A 510 11.77 -6.43 0.90
N LEU A 511 11.19 -7.53 0.45
CA LEU A 511 11.91 -8.78 0.20
C LEU A 511 12.96 -8.62 -0.91
N VAL A 512 12.62 -7.90 -1.99
CA VAL A 512 13.56 -7.58 -3.06
C VAL A 512 14.70 -6.70 -2.54
N ARG A 513 14.40 -5.68 -1.74
CA ARG A 513 15.43 -4.82 -1.10
C ARG A 513 16.41 -5.65 -0.28
N ILE A 514 15.91 -6.53 0.57
CA ILE A 514 16.72 -7.41 1.41
C ILE A 514 17.57 -8.35 0.54
N SER A 515 17.01 -8.91 -0.52
CA SER A 515 17.75 -9.78 -1.46
C SER A 515 18.91 -9.03 -2.11
N TYR A 516 18.71 -7.79 -2.54
CA TYR A 516 19.79 -6.96 -3.08
C TYR A 516 20.85 -6.60 -2.04
N LEU A 517 20.48 -6.41 -0.77
CA LEU A 517 21.44 -6.19 0.31
C LEU A 517 22.31 -7.44 0.56
N TYR A 518 21.73 -8.64 0.54
CA TYR A 518 22.49 -9.87 0.63
C TYR A 518 23.46 -10.01 -0.53
N ALA A 519 23.01 -9.76 -1.76
CA ALA A 519 23.89 -9.79 -2.94
C ALA A 519 25.03 -8.76 -2.81
N LYS A 520 24.73 -7.53 -2.38
CA LYS A 520 25.71 -6.45 -2.23
C LYS A 520 26.73 -6.74 -1.12
N THR A 521 26.30 -7.33 -0.02
CA THR A 521 27.17 -7.61 1.15
C THR A 521 27.91 -8.94 1.04
N GLY A 522 27.51 -9.82 0.12
CA GLY A 522 28.05 -11.17 0.00
C GLY A 522 27.70 -12.09 1.17
N LYS A 523 26.74 -11.73 2.03
CA LYS A 523 26.28 -12.57 3.12
C LYS A 523 25.38 -13.71 2.59
N PRO A 524 25.58 -14.97 3.02
CA PRO A 524 24.62 -16.03 2.73
C PRO A 524 23.32 -15.80 3.51
N CYS A 525 22.19 -16.08 2.89
CA CYS A 525 20.88 -16.00 3.53
C CYS A 525 20.33 -17.40 3.77
N GLU A 526 20.74 -18.05 4.85
CA GLU A 526 20.29 -19.39 5.20
C GLU A 526 18.78 -19.47 5.43
N ALA A 527 18.20 -18.41 6.03
CA ALA A 527 16.78 -18.33 6.34
C ALA A 527 15.85 -18.38 5.13
N LEU A 528 16.34 -17.96 3.96
CA LEU A 528 15.59 -18.00 2.71
C LEU A 528 16.03 -19.14 1.79
N GLY A 529 16.91 -20.03 2.27
CA GLY A 529 17.48 -21.13 1.47
C GLY A 529 18.33 -20.64 0.29
N LEU A 530 18.74 -19.37 0.29
CA LEU A 530 19.48 -18.74 -0.78
C LEU A 530 20.98 -18.86 -0.49
N SER A 531 21.67 -19.71 -1.24
CA SER A 531 23.13 -19.60 -1.37
C SER A 531 23.47 -18.40 -2.25
N LEU A 532 24.69 -17.85 -2.13
CA LEU A 532 25.21 -16.74 -2.95
C LEU A 532 24.98 -16.90 -4.47
N ILE A 533 24.81 -18.13 -4.94
CA ILE A 533 24.58 -18.49 -6.35
C ILE A 533 23.18 -18.06 -6.84
N HIS A 534 22.20 -17.92 -5.96
CA HIS A 534 20.80 -17.58 -6.30
C HIS A 534 20.49 -16.08 -6.19
N ILE A 535 21.41 -15.30 -5.62
CA ILE A 535 21.30 -13.83 -5.48
C ILE A 535 22.16 -13.14 -6.56
N SER A 536 22.43 -13.81 -7.68
CA SER A 536 23.06 -13.13 -8.80
C SER A 536 22.16 -12.00 -9.28
N GLU A 537 22.74 -10.81 -9.52
CA GLU A 537 22.07 -9.73 -10.25
C GLU A 537 21.35 -10.34 -11.46
N PRO A 538 20.12 -9.91 -11.78
CA PRO A 538 19.49 -10.31 -13.02
C PRO A 538 20.50 -10.03 -14.13
N THR A 539 21.04 -11.10 -14.70
CA THR A 539 22.02 -11.03 -15.78
C THR A 539 21.39 -10.18 -16.89
N ARG A 540 22.09 -9.11 -17.23
CA ARG A 540 21.78 -8.31 -18.41
C ARG A 540 21.72 -9.25 -19.62
N HIS A 541 20.52 -9.47 -20.13
CA HIS A 541 20.30 -10.02 -21.46
C HIS A 541 19.69 -8.96 -22.37
#